data_4c948670f187f3f1c3cb3ecf103e6f6c
#
_entry.id   4c948670f187f3f1c3cb3ecf103e6f6c
#
_cell.length_a   1.000
_cell.length_b   1.000
_cell.length_c   1.000
_cell.angle_alpha   90.00
_cell.angle_beta   90.00
_cell.angle_gamma   90.00
#
_symmetry.space_group_name_H-M   'P 1'
#
loop_
_entity.id
_entity.type
_entity.pdbx_description
1 polymer ?
#
loop_
_entity_poly.entity_id
_entity_poly.type
_entity_poly.pdbx_seq_one_letter_code
_entity_poly.pdbx_strand_id
1 'polypeptide(L)'
;MRGMSALIAPVDRVLRDGSTVRIRPATPEDRVRVERYLIELSPESRHLRFHSPVVDVGEIAAQAVDVDPPTHVTLLALTGGDDGTVVGGAQYFRIDDTRAEVGVSVSDRVQRHGLGSLLIGQLAESARDNGITTLLAEVLPENHPMIAVFRASGFSPRIRALPGSIEVTIPTTLTEDAARHFEDRDIEAAANAVRSFLVPDVIAVIGASRDPGAIGGRLFLNLLEARFHGVVYPVNPRATAVQGVARSRAFSMSRRRSTSRSSRCRPLRWSPWHASAPTKACAPSSWSRPGSRRSEEKCRSASASSSRCAAHRGCA
;
A
#
# COMPACT_ATOMS: atom_id res chain seq x y z
N MET A 1 15.89 -1.25 34.12
CA MET A 1 14.86 -0.44 33.44
C MET A 1 14.88 -0.87 31.98
N ARG A 2 13.89 -1.63 31.51
CA ARG A 2 13.74 -1.92 30.06
C ARG A 2 13.31 -0.61 29.42
N GLY A 3 14.22 0.00 28.64
CA GLY A 3 13.89 1.18 27.84
C GLY A 3 12.67 0.85 26.97
N MET A 4 11.69 1.74 26.95
CA MET A 4 10.58 1.64 26.01
C MET A 4 11.16 1.60 24.60
N SER A 5 11.04 0.46 23.96
CA SER A 5 11.43 0.27 22.55
C SER A 5 10.51 1.12 21.69
N ALA A 6 11.06 2.03 20.90
CA ALA A 6 10.28 2.96 20.11
C ALA A 6 9.89 2.32 18.79
N LEU A 7 8.59 2.02 18.61
CA LEU A 7 8.02 1.81 17.31
C LEU A 7 7.73 3.17 16.66
N ILE A 8 8.09 3.31 15.40
CA ILE A 8 7.78 4.52 14.63
C ILE A 8 6.26 4.67 14.48
N ALA A 9 5.74 5.87 14.72
CA ALA A 9 4.36 6.19 14.43
C ALA A 9 4.07 6.08 12.91
N PRO A 10 2.86 5.65 12.51
CA PRO A 10 2.46 5.64 11.11
C PRO A 10 2.62 7.02 10.47
N VAL A 11 3.21 7.08 9.27
CA VAL A 11 3.47 8.32 8.55
C VAL A 11 3.03 8.21 7.10
N ASP A 12 2.34 9.24 6.59
CA ASP A 12 2.00 9.34 5.18
C ASP A 12 3.12 10.07 4.44
N ARG A 13 3.58 9.49 3.33
CA ARG A 13 4.64 10.03 2.48
C ARG A 13 4.15 10.15 1.03
N VAL A 14 4.58 11.21 0.37
CA VAL A 14 4.30 11.43 -1.05
C VAL A 14 5.46 10.89 -1.87
N LEU A 15 5.17 10.07 -2.87
CA LEU A 15 6.15 9.56 -3.80
C LEU A 15 6.44 10.59 -4.91
N ARG A 16 7.55 10.44 -5.63
CA ARG A 16 7.95 11.34 -6.72
C ARG A 16 6.88 11.52 -7.79
N ASP A 17 6.03 10.52 -7.98
CA ASP A 17 4.92 10.59 -8.90
C ASP A 17 3.67 11.28 -8.31
N GLY A 18 3.74 11.79 -7.07
CA GLY A 18 2.67 12.44 -6.33
C GLY A 18 1.63 11.48 -5.74
N SER A 19 1.81 10.16 -5.84
CA SER A 19 0.99 9.19 -5.12
C SER A 19 1.39 9.17 -3.64
N THR A 20 0.45 8.79 -2.77
CA THR A 20 0.69 8.73 -1.33
C THR A 20 0.80 7.28 -0.88
N VAL A 21 1.76 7.01 -0.01
CA VAL A 21 1.91 5.74 0.70
C VAL A 21 1.91 6.01 2.20
N ARG A 22 1.31 5.09 2.96
CA ARG A 22 1.43 5.04 4.41
C ARG A 22 2.54 4.08 4.79
N ILE A 23 3.50 4.54 5.59
CA ILE A 23 4.58 3.71 6.14
C ILE A 23 4.28 3.52 7.63
N ARG A 24 4.24 2.27 8.07
CA ARG A 24 4.00 1.89 9.46
C ARG A 24 4.67 0.57 9.81
N PRO A 25 4.88 0.27 11.09
CA PRO A 25 5.29 -1.05 11.53
C PRO A 25 4.31 -2.14 11.05
N ALA A 26 4.85 -3.31 10.75
CA ALA A 26 4.03 -4.49 10.48
C ALA A 26 3.32 -4.95 11.76
N THR A 27 2.15 -5.54 11.59
CA THR A 27 1.36 -6.16 12.66
C THR A 27 1.02 -7.60 12.27
N PRO A 28 0.67 -8.48 13.23
CA PRO A 28 0.29 -9.87 12.91
C PRO A 28 -0.84 -9.99 11.89
N GLU A 29 -1.76 -9.02 11.85
CA GLU A 29 -2.88 -8.96 10.90
C GLU A 29 -2.44 -8.73 9.45
N ASP A 30 -1.22 -8.25 9.25
CA ASP A 30 -0.68 -7.99 7.91
C ASP A 30 -0.14 -9.25 7.22
N ARG A 31 -0.05 -10.40 7.91
CA ARG A 31 0.55 -11.62 7.37
C ARG A 31 0.02 -11.96 5.96
N VAL A 32 -1.28 -12.01 5.79
CA VAL A 32 -1.89 -12.35 4.49
C VAL A 32 -1.60 -11.29 3.42
N ARG A 33 -1.48 -10.00 3.82
CA ARG A 33 -1.13 -8.91 2.91
C ARG A 33 0.34 -9.01 2.47
N VAL A 34 1.23 -9.36 3.39
CA VAL A 34 2.65 -9.57 3.12
C VAL A 34 2.85 -10.79 2.22
N GLU A 35 2.17 -11.92 2.49
CA GLU A 35 2.19 -13.10 1.61
C GLU A 35 1.79 -12.73 0.17
N ARG A 36 0.68 -12.02 0.01
CA ARG A 36 0.21 -11.57 -1.30
C ARG A 36 1.22 -10.68 -1.99
N TYR A 37 1.80 -9.73 -1.27
CA TYR A 37 2.84 -8.85 -1.77
C TYR A 37 4.06 -9.63 -2.29
N LEU A 38 4.54 -10.61 -1.52
CA LEU A 38 5.69 -11.45 -1.88
C LEU A 38 5.39 -12.34 -3.11
N ILE A 39 4.17 -12.86 -3.23
CA ILE A 39 3.73 -13.63 -4.41
C ILE A 39 3.67 -12.75 -5.66
N GLU A 40 3.26 -11.48 -5.51
CA GLU A 40 3.12 -10.53 -6.63
C GLU A 40 4.46 -9.94 -7.11
N LEU A 41 5.55 -10.10 -6.36
CA LEU A 41 6.90 -9.72 -6.82
C LEU A 41 7.29 -10.58 -8.03
N SER A 42 7.96 -9.98 -9.01
CA SER A 42 8.57 -10.74 -10.11
C SER A 42 9.62 -11.73 -9.60
N PRO A 43 9.89 -12.81 -10.34
CA PRO A 43 11.00 -13.73 -10.00
C PRO A 43 12.34 -12.99 -9.84
N GLU A 44 12.58 -11.98 -10.67
CA GLU A 44 13.78 -11.14 -10.60
C GLU A 44 13.83 -10.36 -9.28
N SER A 45 12.75 -9.66 -8.91
CA SER A 45 12.69 -8.90 -7.65
C SER A 45 12.83 -9.80 -6.42
N ARG A 46 12.28 -11.02 -6.45
CA ARG A 46 12.48 -12.02 -5.39
C ARG A 46 13.93 -12.49 -5.32
N HIS A 47 14.53 -12.81 -6.47
CA HIS A 47 15.94 -13.21 -6.53
C HIS A 47 16.86 -12.12 -5.96
N LEU A 48 16.69 -10.89 -6.40
CA LEU A 48 17.48 -9.75 -5.94
C LEU A 48 17.28 -9.46 -4.44
N ARG A 49 16.13 -9.82 -3.85
CA ARG A 49 15.86 -9.59 -2.42
C ARG A 49 16.31 -10.71 -1.52
N PHE A 50 16.12 -11.96 -1.94
CA PHE A 50 16.33 -13.15 -1.11
C PHE A 50 17.52 -14.01 -1.57
N HIS A 51 18.25 -13.55 -2.58
CA HIS A 51 19.34 -14.29 -3.24
C HIS A 51 18.89 -15.66 -3.78
N SER A 52 17.57 -15.85 -3.92
CA SER A 52 16.92 -17.03 -4.46
C SER A 52 15.62 -16.67 -5.16
N PRO A 53 15.29 -17.23 -6.31
CA PRO A 53 14.00 -17.04 -6.95
C PRO A 53 12.89 -17.87 -6.28
N VAL A 54 13.26 -18.89 -5.52
CA VAL A 54 12.33 -19.77 -4.78
C VAL A 54 12.51 -19.55 -3.29
N VAL A 55 11.45 -19.11 -2.65
CA VAL A 55 11.42 -18.82 -1.20
C VAL A 55 10.11 -19.32 -0.61
N ASP A 56 10.15 -19.71 0.66
CA ASP A 56 8.92 -19.97 1.42
C ASP A 56 8.27 -18.65 1.82
N VAL A 57 7.28 -18.25 1.03
CA VAL A 57 6.57 -16.98 1.20
C VAL A 57 5.82 -16.94 2.54
N GLY A 58 5.29 -18.10 2.99
CA GLY A 58 4.54 -18.18 4.25
C GLY A 58 5.44 -17.98 5.47
N GLU A 59 6.65 -18.54 5.45
CA GLU A 59 7.65 -18.35 6.50
C GLU A 59 8.17 -16.93 6.54
N ILE A 60 8.53 -16.37 5.38
CA ILE A 60 9.00 -14.98 5.29
C ILE A 60 7.93 -14.00 5.77
N ALA A 61 6.66 -14.23 5.39
CA ALA A 61 5.57 -13.36 5.83
C ALA A 61 5.31 -13.49 7.34
N ALA A 62 5.43 -14.69 7.90
CA ALA A 62 5.32 -14.90 9.34
C ALA A 62 6.44 -14.15 10.09
N GLN A 63 7.67 -14.27 9.63
CA GLN A 63 8.82 -13.55 10.20
C GLN A 63 8.66 -12.04 10.07
N ALA A 64 8.18 -11.55 8.93
CA ALA A 64 8.02 -10.10 8.70
C ALA A 64 7.01 -9.44 9.64
N VAL A 65 6.03 -10.17 10.18
CA VAL A 65 5.03 -9.63 11.11
C VAL A 65 5.33 -9.92 12.58
N ASP A 66 6.37 -10.71 12.85
CA ASP A 66 6.87 -10.99 14.20
C ASP A 66 7.86 -9.89 14.62
N VAL A 67 7.31 -8.68 14.84
CA VAL A 67 8.10 -7.50 15.17
C VAL A 67 8.40 -7.49 16.67
N ASP A 68 9.68 -7.50 17.01
CA ASP A 68 10.20 -7.47 18.39
C ASP A 68 11.31 -6.42 18.55
N PRO A 69 10.97 -5.12 18.66
CA PRO A 69 11.98 -4.10 18.91
C PRO A 69 12.64 -4.28 20.30
N PRO A 70 13.94 -4.04 20.42
CA PRO A 70 14.87 -3.48 19.40
C PRO A 70 15.51 -4.54 18.49
N THR A 71 15.13 -5.81 18.59
CA THR A 71 15.80 -6.94 17.93
C THR A 71 15.40 -7.02 16.45
N HIS A 72 14.13 -6.90 16.15
CA HIS A 72 13.58 -6.99 14.81
C HIS A 72 12.49 -5.93 14.61
N VAL A 73 12.61 -5.19 13.52
CA VAL A 73 11.58 -4.25 13.07
C VAL A 73 11.31 -4.43 11.59
N THR A 74 10.04 -4.51 11.24
CA THR A 74 9.57 -4.47 9.85
C THR A 74 8.65 -3.27 9.65
N LEU A 75 8.94 -2.46 8.64
CA LEU A 75 8.10 -1.37 8.16
C LEU A 75 7.43 -1.78 6.85
N LEU A 76 6.15 -1.56 6.73
CA LEU A 76 5.37 -1.78 5.52
C LEU A 76 4.95 -0.46 4.91
N ALA A 77 5.05 -0.35 3.60
CA ALA A 77 4.47 0.74 2.82
C ALA A 77 3.17 0.28 2.16
N LEU A 78 2.07 0.97 2.44
CA LEU A 78 0.73 0.64 1.97
C LEU A 78 0.17 1.78 1.09
N THR A 79 -0.56 1.40 0.04
CA THR A 79 -1.39 2.33 -0.74
C THR A 79 -2.85 2.15 -0.35
N GLY A 80 -3.58 3.25 -0.13
CA GLY A 80 -5.00 3.18 0.24
C GLY A 80 -5.29 3.21 1.75
N GLY A 81 -4.31 3.58 2.58
CA GLY A 81 -4.43 3.69 4.04
C GLY A 81 -4.01 2.41 4.77
N ASP A 82 -4.39 2.28 6.04
CA ASP A 82 -3.94 1.19 6.91
C ASP A 82 -4.38 -0.21 6.45
N ASP A 83 -5.55 -0.30 5.83
CA ASP A 83 -6.11 -1.55 5.27
C ASP A 83 -5.76 -1.75 3.80
N GLY A 84 -4.87 -0.94 3.28
CA GLY A 84 -4.50 -0.91 1.87
C GLY A 84 -3.64 -2.08 1.42
N THR A 85 -3.13 -1.95 0.20
CA THR A 85 -2.26 -2.95 -0.42
C THR A 85 -0.81 -2.65 -0.07
N VAL A 86 -0.06 -3.64 0.40
CA VAL A 86 1.39 -3.54 0.61
C VAL A 86 2.08 -3.39 -0.73
N VAL A 87 2.89 -2.35 -0.86
CA VAL A 87 3.66 -2.03 -2.08
C VAL A 87 5.16 -1.99 -1.84
N GLY A 88 5.59 -2.19 -0.60
CA GLY A 88 7.00 -2.29 -0.24
C GLY A 88 7.16 -2.61 1.23
N GLY A 89 8.35 -3.05 1.59
CA GLY A 89 8.72 -3.32 2.98
C GLY A 89 10.23 -3.15 3.18
N ALA A 90 10.58 -2.76 4.39
CA ALA A 90 11.94 -2.73 4.88
C ALA A 90 11.98 -3.33 6.28
N GLN A 91 13.02 -4.10 6.56
CA GLN A 91 13.20 -4.74 7.86
C GLN A 91 14.66 -4.70 8.27
N TYR A 92 14.89 -4.70 9.58
CA TYR A 92 16.21 -4.97 10.11
C TYR A 92 16.16 -6.10 11.15
N PHE A 93 17.26 -6.84 11.24
CA PHE A 93 17.57 -7.80 12.29
C PHE A 93 18.84 -7.38 12.99
N ARG A 94 18.78 -7.19 14.29
CA ARG A 94 19.95 -6.85 15.11
C ARG A 94 20.95 -7.99 15.08
N ILE A 95 22.22 -7.67 14.79
CA ILE A 95 23.33 -8.60 14.81
C ILE A 95 24.06 -8.53 16.15
N ASP A 96 24.29 -7.28 16.63
CA ASP A 96 24.94 -7.01 17.91
C ASP A 96 24.43 -5.69 18.53
N ASP A 97 25.12 -5.18 19.56
CA ASP A 97 24.67 -3.99 20.30
C ASP A 97 24.50 -2.75 19.42
N THR A 98 25.22 -2.66 18.30
CA THR A 98 25.31 -1.45 17.47
C THR A 98 24.97 -1.67 15.99
N ARG A 99 24.88 -2.93 15.55
CA ARG A 99 24.69 -3.25 14.13
C ARG A 99 23.44 -4.08 13.88
N ALA A 100 22.83 -3.87 12.74
CA ALA A 100 21.72 -4.70 12.26
C ALA A 100 21.85 -4.96 10.76
N GLU A 101 21.42 -6.13 10.33
CA GLU A 101 21.22 -6.47 8.92
C GLU A 101 19.94 -5.86 8.41
N VAL A 102 19.96 -5.28 7.18
CA VAL A 102 18.80 -4.66 6.57
C VAL A 102 18.41 -5.32 5.27
N GLY A 103 17.11 -5.47 5.08
CA GLY A 103 16.53 -5.90 3.81
C GLY A 103 15.39 -5.00 3.38
N VAL A 104 15.37 -4.64 2.09
CA VAL A 104 14.36 -3.77 1.49
C VAL A 104 13.83 -4.38 0.21
N SER A 105 12.54 -4.29 -0.01
CA SER A 105 11.91 -4.66 -1.28
C SER A 105 10.78 -3.68 -1.63
N VAL A 106 10.55 -3.49 -2.93
CA VAL A 106 9.53 -2.60 -3.48
C VAL A 106 8.86 -3.29 -4.64
N SER A 107 7.52 -3.29 -4.65
CA SER A 107 6.72 -3.83 -5.76
C SER A 107 7.14 -3.25 -7.10
N ASP A 108 7.28 -4.10 -8.12
CA ASP A 108 7.67 -3.70 -9.48
C ASP A 108 6.81 -2.55 -10.04
N ARG A 109 5.58 -2.43 -9.56
CA ARG A 109 4.62 -1.40 -9.98
C ARG A 109 4.96 0.01 -9.51
N VAL A 110 5.68 0.13 -8.38
CA VAL A 110 5.99 1.42 -7.72
C VAL A 110 7.50 1.66 -7.59
N GLN A 111 8.31 0.83 -8.24
CA GLN A 111 9.75 1.07 -8.33
C GLN A 111 10.04 2.39 -9.06
N ARG A 112 11.23 2.98 -8.78
CA ARG A 112 11.71 4.25 -9.33
C ARG A 112 10.92 5.50 -8.92
N HIS A 113 9.96 5.38 -7.99
CA HIS A 113 9.21 6.52 -7.43
C HIS A 113 9.77 7.01 -6.09
N GLY A 114 10.96 6.53 -5.69
CA GLY A 114 11.64 6.96 -4.45
C GLY A 114 11.22 6.21 -3.19
N LEU A 115 10.32 5.19 -3.28
CA LEU A 115 9.84 4.45 -2.12
C LEU A 115 10.96 3.72 -1.37
N GLY A 116 11.94 3.12 -2.07
CA GLY A 116 13.06 2.43 -1.44
C GLY A 116 13.89 3.34 -0.53
N SER A 117 14.23 4.56 -0.99
CA SER A 117 14.96 5.54 -0.18
C SER A 117 14.16 6.03 1.01
N LEU A 118 12.83 6.17 0.88
CA LEU A 118 11.93 6.49 1.99
C LEU A 118 11.94 5.41 3.07
N LEU A 119 11.81 4.15 2.65
CA LEU A 119 11.82 3.01 3.55
C LEU A 119 13.15 2.89 4.31
N ILE A 120 14.29 3.09 3.61
CA ILE A 120 15.61 3.10 4.26
C ILE A 120 15.71 4.23 5.28
N GLY A 121 15.24 5.45 4.94
CA GLY A 121 15.26 6.59 5.84
C GLY A 121 14.47 6.33 7.13
N GLN A 122 13.24 5.84 7.01
CA GLN A 122 12.39 5.51 8.15
C GLN A 122 12.96 4.34 8.98
N LEU A 123 13.55 3.35 8.30
CA LEU A 123 14.16 2.21 8.99
C LEU A 123 15.43 2.63 9.75
N ALA A 124 16.26 3.52 9.17
CA ALA A 124 17.44 4.05 9.84
C ALA A 124 17.08 4.90 11.07
N GLU A 125 15.99 5.67 11.00
CA GLU A 125 15.44 6.39 12.15
C GLU A 125 15.01 5.44 13.26
N SER A 126 14.22 4.39 12.94
CA SER A 126 13.84 3.35 13.89
C SER A 126 15.05 2.63 14.49
N ALA A 127 16.02 2.29 13.68
CA ALA A 127 17.25 1.63 14.12
C ALA A 127 18.04 2.50 15.12
N ARG A 128 18.21 3.79 14.81
CA ARG A 128 18.87 4.76 15.69
C ARG A 128 18.15 4.88 17.05
N ASP A 129 16.82 5.00 17.03
CA ASP A 129 16.00 5.13 18.25
C ASP A 129 16.07 3.86 19.11
N ASN A 130 16.40 2.71 18.50
CA ASN A 130 16.66 1.43 19.15
C ASN A 130 18.16 1.19 19.44
N GLY A 131 19.03 2.21 19.34
CA GLY A 131 20.45 2.14 19.68
C GLY A 131 21.35 1.50 18.61
N ILE A 132 20.84 1.23 17.41
CA ILE A 132 21.61 0.72 16.28
C ILE A 132 22.27 1.90 15.57
N THR A 133 23.59 1.88 15.43
CA THR A 133 24.35 2.96 14.77
C THR A 133 24.71 2.64 13.33
N THR A 134 24.58 1.38 12.91
CA THR A 134 25.01 0.90 11.60
C THR A 134 24.04 -0.15 11.06
N LEU A 135 23.58 0.05 9.85
CA LEU A 135 22.85 -0.94 9.06
C LEU A 135 23.80 -1.57 8.04
N LEU A 136 23.73 -2.88 7.90
CA LEU A 136 24.49 -3.68 6.95
C LEU A 136 23.55 -4.29 5.94
N ALA A 137 23.86 -4.14 4.65
CA ALA A 137 23.13 -4.81 3.59
C ALA A 137 24.09 -5.64 2.74
N GLU A 138 23.71 -6.85 2.40
CA GLU A 138 24.35 -7.64 1.38
C GLU A 138 23.52 -7.56 0.10
N VAL A 139 24.18 -7.23 -1.02
CA VAL A 139 23.54 -6.94 -2.30
C VAL A 139 24.22 -7.76 -3.39
N LEU A 140 23.43 -8.38 -4.26
CA LEU A 140 23.97 -9.06 -5.44
C LEU A 140 24.63 -8.05 -6.39
N PRO A 141 25.76 -8.39 -7.05
CA PRO A 141 26.48 -7.48 -7.92
C PRO A 141 25.64 -6.90 -9.05
N GLU A 142 24.70 -7.67 -9.57
CA GLU A 142 23.76 -7.24 -10.61
C GLU A 142 22.63 -6.32 -10.12
N ASN A 143 22.44 -6.17 -8.82
CA ASN A 143 21.39 -5.32 -8.26
C ASN A 143 21.81 -3.84 -8.22
N HIS A 144 22.18 -3.31 -9.38
CA HIS A 144 22.53 -1.89 -9.52
C HIS A 144 21.41 -0.93 -9.04
N PRO A 145 20.09 -1.24 -9.23
CA PRO A 145 19.03 -0.40 -8.70
C PRO A 145 19.10 -0.23 -7.18
N MET A 146 19.40 -1.30 -6.43
CA MET A 146 19.48 -1.21 -4.97
C MET A 146 20.71 -0.40 -4.50
N ILE A 147 21.85 -0.56 -5.18
CA ILE A 147 23.04 0.28 -4.93
C ILE A 147 22.72 1.77 -5.15
N ALA A 148 21.97 2.09 -6.21
CA ALA A 148 21.53 3.47 -6.47
C ALA A 148 20.59 3.99 -5.37
N VAL A 149 19.68 3.14 -4.83
CA VAL A 149 18.81 3.50 -3.71
C VAL A 149 19.62 3.82 -2.46
N PHE A 150 20.61 3.01 -2.11
CA PHE A 150 21.49 3.29 -0.96
C PHE A 150 22.28 4.60 -1.14
N ARG A 151 22.85 4.85 -2.31
CA ARG A 151 23.52 6.12 -2.60
C ARG A 151 22.59 7.33 -2.51
N ALA A 152 21.35 7.16 -2.97
CA ALA A 152 20.33 8.20 -2.92
C ALA A 152 19.61 8.31 -1.55
N SER A 153 20.00 7.51 -0.56
CA SER A 153 19.41 7.57 0.78
C SER A 153 19.88 8.76 1.61
N GLY A 154 20.94 9.45 1.19
CA GLY A 154 21.53 10.58 1.91
C GLY A 154 22.41 10.19 3.10
N PHE A 155 22.49 8.92 3.50
CA PHE A 155 23.27 8.46 4.67
C PHE A 155 24.75 8.21 4.40
N SER A 156 25.29 8.59 3.25
CA SER A 156 26.71 8.39 2.89
C SER A 156 27.19 6.93 3.07
N PRO A 157 26.58 5.96 2.39
CA PRO A 157 26.91 4.55 2.56
C PRO A 157 28.34 4.24 2.13
N ARG A 158 29.01 3.34 2.85
CA ARG A 158 30.27 2.73 2.42
C ARG A 158 29.95 1.46 1.65
N ILE A 159 30.51 1.32 0.45
CA ILE A 159 30.25 0.20 -0.45
C ILE A 159 31.54 -0.55 -0.67
N ARG A 160 31.57 -1.84 -0.39
CA ARG A 160 32.73 -2.73 -0.52
C ARG A 160 32.35 -3.95 -1.35
N ALA A 161 33.10 -4.21 -2.41
CA ALA A 161 32.95 -5.44 -3.17
C ALA A 161 33.57 -6.61 -2.41
N LEU A 162 32.81 -7.71 -2.34
CA LEU A 162 33.23 -9.01 -1.81
C LEU A 162 33.13 -10.06 -2.92
N PRO A 163 33.78 -11.22 -2.78
CA PRO A 163 33.58 -12.33 -3.71
C PRO A 163 32.11 -12.77 -3.75
N GLY A 164 31.42 -12.49 -4.87
CA GLY A 164 30.01 -12.90 -5.09
C GLY A 164 28.97 -11.95 -4.53
N SER A 165 29.32 -10.89 -3.78
CA SER A 165 28.37 -9.93 -3.23
C SER A 165 28.97 -8.54 -3.07
N ILE A 166 28.11 -7.57 -2.74
CA ILE A 166 28.49 -6.19 -2.40
C ILE A 166 27.97 -5.91 -0.99
N GLU A 167 28.86 -5.63 -0.07
CA GLU A 167 28.53 -5.17 1.28
C GLU A 167 28.29 -3.67 1.26
N VAL A 168 27.17 -3.23 1.82
CA VAL A 168 26.81 -1.83 2.00
C VAL A 168 26.64 -1.55 3.48
N THR A 169 27.46 -0.64 4.00
CA THR A 169 27.41 -0.19 5.40
C THR A 169 26.80 1.20 5.45
N ILE A 170 25.71 1.37 6.16
CA ILE A 170 24.92 2.61 6.23
C ILE A 170 24.93 3.08 7.69
N PRO A 171 25.51 4.25 8.01
CA PRO A 171 25.38 4.85 9.32
C PRO A 171 23.92 5.31 9.53
N THR A 172 23.37 5.12 10.73
CA THR A 172 22.02 5.58 11.09
C THR A 172 21.99 7.04 11.56
N THR A 173 23.16 7.65 11.73
CA THR A 173 23.27 9.06 12.11
C THR A 173 22.80 9.94 10.97
N LEU A 174 21.79 10.76 11.23
CA LEU A 174 21.32 11.76 10.29
C LEU A 174 22.34 12.90 10.22
N THR A 175 23.02 13.04 9.08
CA THR A 175 23.90 14.19 8.81
C THR A 175 23.04 15.36 8.29
N GLU A 176 23.59 16.59 8.37
CA GLU A 176 22.88 17.75 7.79
C GLU A 176 22.63 17.59 6.28
N ASP A 177 23.55 16.94 5.56
CA ASP A 177 23.37 16.66 4.13
C ASP A 177 22.25 15.65 3.89
N ALA A 178 22.13 14.62 4.74
CA ALA A 178 21.04 13.67 4.67
C ALA A 178 19.70 14.36 4.97
N ALA A 179 19.64 15.20 6.00
CA ALA A 179 18.43 15.94 6.35
C ALA A 179 17.98 16.86 5.19
N ARG A 180 18.89 17.63 4.60
CA ARG A 180 18.62 18.46 3.41
C ARG A 180 18.12 17.62 2.23
N HIS A 181 18.76 16.48 1.96
CA HIS A 181 18.34 15.59 0.89
C HIS A 181 16.89 15.06 1.07
N PHE A 182 16.48 14.76 2.30
CA PHE A 182 15.10 14.37 2.58
C PHE A 182 14.12 15.52 2.39
N GLU A 183 14.49 16.72 2.86
CA GLU A 183 13.67 17.92 2.71
C GLU A 183 13.47 18.30 1.24
N ASP A 184 14.54 18.36 0.44
CA ASP A 184 14.47 18.64 -0.99
C ASP A 184 13.57 17.64 -1.73
N ARG A 185 13.66 16.38 -1.38
CA ARG A 185 12.82 15.33 -1.96
C ARG A 185 11.34 15.48 -1.58
N ASP A 186 11.05 15.84 -0.34
CA ASP A 186 9.68 16.05 0.13
C ASP A 186 9.07 17.29 -0.55
N ILE A 187 9.85 18.34 -0.76
CA ILE A 187 9.47 19.53 -1.54
C ILE A 187 9.19 19.16 -3.00
N GLU A 188 10.07 18.40 -3.65
CA GLU A 188 9.88 17.93 -5.03
C GLU A 188 8.60 17.08 -5.17
N ALA A 189 8.39 16.15 -4.25
CA ALA A 189 7.21 15.29 -4.23
C ALA A 189 5.92 16.10 -4.02
N ALA A 190 5.93 17.06 -3.11
CA ALA A 190 4.81 17.98 -2.87
C ALA A 190 4.51 18.84 -4.10
N ALA A 191 5.54 19.41 -4.73
CA ALA A 191 5.40 20.20 -5.96
C ALA A 191 4.80 19.36 -7.10
N ASN A 192 5.24 18.11 -7.27
CA ASN A 192 4.70 17.19 -8.28
C ASN A 192 3.24 16.79 -7.97
N ALA A 193 2.89 16.61 -6.70
CA ALA A 193 1.52 16.35 -6.29
C ALA A 193 0.59 17.55 -6.63
N VAL A 194 1.01 18.76 -6.29
CA VAL A 194 0.27 19.99 -6.61
C VAL A 194 0.17 20.19 -8.11
N ARG A 195 1.25 20.01 -8.85
CA ARG A 195 1.25 20.12 -10.31
C ARG A 195 0.27 19.16 -10.98
N SER A 196 0.23 17.90 -10.51
CA SER A 196 -0.70 16.91 -11.07
C SER A 196 -2.18 17.22 -10.77
N PHE A 197 -2.44 18.04 -9.73
CA PHE A 197 -3.77 18.54 -9.42
C PHE A 197 -4.14 19.75 -10.26
N LEU A 198 -3.20 20.71 -10.44
CA LEU A 198 -3.45 21.95 -11.16
C LEU A 198 -3.41 21.78 -12.68
N VAL A 199 -2.61 20.85 -13.20
CA VAL A 199 -2.44 20.59 -14.63
C VAL A 199 -2.62 19.09 -14.90
N PRO A 200 -3.83 18.54 -14.71
CA PRO A 200 -4.09 17.13 -14.97
C PRO A 200 -4.12 16.82 -16.46
N ASP A 201 -3.55 15.69 -16.89
CA ASP A 201 -3.69 15.19 -18.26
C ASP A 201 -5.06 14.50 -18.47
N VAL A 202 -5.66 14.01 -17.38
CA VAL A 202 -6.90 13.24 -17.42
C VAL A 202 -7.77 13.56 -16.21
N ILE A 203 -9.05 13.81 -16.48
CA ILE A 203 -10.07 14.08 -15.47
C ILE A 203 -11.17 13.02 -15.55
N ALA A 204 -11.54 12.41 -14.44
CA ALA A 204 -12.70 11.54 -14.31
C ALA A 204 -13.80 12.27 -13.52
N VAL A 205 -14.96 12.52 -14.13
CA VAL A 205 -16.11 13.13 -13.47
C VAL A 205 -17.02 12.03 -12.94
N ILE A 206 -16.94 11.76 -11.63
CA ILE A 206 -17.77 10.75 -10.96
C ILE A 206 -19.17 11.36 -10.73
N GLY A 207 -20.22 10.65 -11.17
CA GLY A 207 -21.60 11.15 -11.13
C GLY A 207 -21.95 12.07 -12.30
N ALA A 208 -21.17 12.05 -13.39
CA ALA A 208 -21.51 12.79 -14.61
C ALA A 208 -22.92 12.42 -15.09
N SER A 209 -23.78 13.42 -15.34
CA SER A 209 -25.19 13.22 -15.72
C SER A 209 -25.43 13.65 -17.16
N ARG A 210 -26.42 13.00 -17.80
CA ARG A 210 -26.96 13.46 -19.09
C ARG A 210 -27.74 14.76 -18.98
N ASP A 211 -28.30 15.03 -17.80
CA ASP A 211 -29.00 16.26 -17.50
C ASP A 211 -28.01 17.41 -17.24
N PRO A 212 -27.97 18.43 -18.10
CA PRO A 212 -27.09 19.60 -17.93
C PRO A 212 -27.44 20.44 -16.69
N GLY A 213 -28.64 20.30 -16.14
CA GLY A 213 -29.08 20.98 -14.91
C GLY A 213 -28.54 20.30 -13.64
N ALA A 214 -28.19 19.03 -13.71
CA ALA A 214 -27.56 18.32 -12.59
C ALA A 214 -26.09 18.77 -12.42
N ILE A 215 -25.60 18.80 -11.16
CA ILE A 215 -24.23 19.24 -10.82
C ILE A 215 -23.17 18.49 -11.64
N GLY A 216 -23.26 17.15 -11.70
CA GLY A 216 -22.30 16.34 -12.47
C GLY A 216 -22.41 16.52 -13.99
N GLY A 217 -23.60 16.85 -14.51
CA GLY A 217 -23.81 17.19 -15.91
C GLY A 217 -23.20 18.55 -16.26
N ARG A 218 -23.45 19.55 -15.43
CA ARG A 218 -22.89 20.91 -15.58
C ARG A 218 -21.36 20.91 -15.48
N LEU A 219 -20.81 20.20 -14.49
CA LEU A 219 -19.36 20.10 -14.34
C LEU A 219 -18.70 19.45 -15.56
N PHE A 220 -19.30 18.37 -16.07
CA PHE A 220 -18.77 17.68 -17.25
C PHE A 220 -18.86 18.57 -18.50
N LEU A 221 -19.98 19.27 -18.68
CA LEU A 221 -20.17 20.18 -19.79
C LEU A 221 -19.17 21.35 -19.75
N ASN A 222 -18.97 21.98 -18.58
CA ASN A 222 -18.01 23.07 -18.40
C ASN A 222 -16.58 22.65 -18.78
N LEU A 223 -16.17 21.39 -18.46
CA LEU A 223 -14.84 20.88 -18.85
C LEU A 223 -14.70 20.74 -20.38
N LEU A 224 -15.77 20.33 -21.08
CA LEU A 224 -15.77 20.24 -22.53
C LEU A 224 -15.77 21.64 -23.19
N GLU A 225 -16.58 22.58 -22.70
CA GLU A 225 -16.67 23.94 -23.18
C GLU A 225 -15.38 24.74 -22.93
N ALA A 226 -14.74 24.52 -21.77
CA ALA A 226 -13.44 25.13 -21.46
C ALA A 226 -12.28 24.60 -22.32
N ARG A 227 -12.56 23.70 -23.27
CA ARG A 227 -11.56 23.07 -24.14
C ARG A 227 -10.37 22.49 -23.36
N PHE A 228 -10.68 21.75 -22.29
CA PHE A 228 -9.63 21.06 -21.55
C PHE A 228 -8.77 20.21 -22.51
N HIS A 229 -7.44 20.40 -22.46
CA HIS A 229 -6.52 19.80 -23.41
C HIS A 229 -6.23 18.31 -23.16
N GLY A 230 -6.70 17.77 -22.02
CA GLY A 230 -6.56 16.37 -21.64
C GLY A 230 -7.80 15.53 -21.95
N VAL A 231 -7.82 14.32 -21.41
CA VAL A 231 -8.96 13.40 -21.58
C VAL A 231 -9.93 13.52 -20.42
N VAL A 232 -11.24 13.69 -20.72
CA VAL A 232 -12.29 13.73 -19.71
C VAL A 232 -13.14 12.47 -19.78
N TYR A 233 -13.22 11.70 -18.68
CA TYR A 233 -14.04 10.51 -18.57
C TYR A 233 -15.29 10.75 -17.74
N PRO A 234 -16.51 10.57 -18.31
CA PRO A 234 -17.73 10.57 -17.51
C PRO A 234 -17.91 9.21 -16.84
N VAL A 235 -17.97 9.18 -15.52
CA VAL A 235 -18.22 7.98 -14.73
C VAL A 235 -19.67 8.00 -14.24
N ASN A 236 -20.52 7.13 -14.82
CA ASN A 236 -21.93 7.02 -14.43
C ASN A 236 -22.41 5.58 -14.60
N PRO A 237 -22.91 4.88 -13.55
CA PRO A 237 -23.37 3.50 -13.64
C PRO A 237 -24.65 3.34 -14.46
N ARG A 238 -25.42 4.42 -14.68
CA ARG A 238 -26.76 4.37 -15.28
C ARG A 238 -26.85 4.91 -16.71
N ALA A 239 -25.82 5.61 -17.21
CA ALA A 239 -25.82 6.18 -18.55
C ALA A 239 -24.90 5.40 -19.49
N THR A 240 -25.20 5.27 -20.78
CA THR A 240 -24.31 4.69 -21.81
C THR A 240 -23.32 5.70 -22.35
N ALA A 241 -23.73 6.95 -22.43
CA ALA A 241 -22.91 8.10 -22.80
C ALA A 241 -23.41 9.35 -22.08
N VAL A 242 -22.52 10.32 -21.89
CA VAL A 242 -22.82 11.66 -21.33
C VAL A 242 -22.25 12.68 -22.28
N GLN A 243 -23.10 13.61 -22.79
CA GLN A 243 -22.72 14.65 -23.75
C GLN A 243 -21.92 14.12 -24.96
N GLY A 244 -22.34 12.97 -25.51
CA GLY A 244 -21.68 12.34 -26.66
C GLY A 244 -20.41 11.53 -26.32
N VAL A 245 -19.91 11.60 -25.09
CA VAL A 245 -18.73 10.84 -24.65
C VAL A 245 -19.16 9.51 -24.04
N ALA A 246 -18.58 8.40 -24.51
CA ALA A 246 -18.85 7.07 -23.96
C ALA A 246 -18.48 7.01 -22.46
N ARG A 247 -19.39 6.46 -21.65
CA ARG A 247 -19.18 6.36 -20.21
C ARG A 247 -18.15 5.34 -19.80
N SER A 248 -17.55 5.52 -18.62
CA SER A 248 -16.97 4.47 -17.79
C SER A 248 -17.98 3.98 -16.75
N ARG A 249 -18.18 2.65 -16.59
CA ARG A 249 -19.14 2.08 -15.60
C ARG A 249 -18.64 2.19 -14.18
N ALA A 250 -17.36 2.05 -14.02
CA ALA A 250 -16.64 2.26 -12.79
C ALA A 250 -15.24 2.75 -13.14
N PHE A 251 -14.66 3.55 -12.28
CA PHE A 251 -13.24 3.83 -12.37
C PHE A 251 -12.49 2.60 -11.86
N SER A 252 -12.37 1.60 -12.72
CA SER A 252 -11.47 0.48 -12.51
C SER A 252 -10.13 0.88 -13.12
N MET A 253 -9.09 0.93 -12.30
CA MET A 253 -7.70 0.95 -12.76
C MET A 253 -7.34 -0.41 -13.41
N SER A 254 -8.19 -0.95 -14.30
CA SER A 254 -7.86 -2.12 -15.06
C SER A 254 -6.79 -1.74 -16.08
N ARG A 255 -5.61 -2.31 -15.90
CA ARG A 255 -4.52 -2.30 -16.86
C ARG A 255 -5.02 -2.83 -18.20
N ARG A 256 -5.42 -1.94 -19.11
CA ARG A 256 -5.25 -2.28 -20.51
C ARG A 256 -3.78 -2.01 -20.85
N ARG A 257 -3.04 -3.06 -21.14
CA ARG A 257 -1.79 -2.95 -21.89
C ARG A 257 -2.14 -2.30 -23.22
N SER A 258 -1.96 -1.00 -23.32
CA SER A 258 -1.87 -0.36 -24.61
C SER A 258 -0.39 -0.16 -24.91
N THR A 259 0.05 -0.74 -25.98
CA THR A 259 1.33 -0.50 -26.65
C THR A 259 1.32 0.90 -27.28
N SER A 260 1.04 1.94 -26.50
CA SER A 260 1.22 3.34 -26.88
C SER A 260 1.26 4.18 -25.63
N ARG A 261 2.34 4.92 -25.48
CA ARG A 261 2.70 5.93 -24.49
C ARG A 261 1.64 6.19 -23.41
N SER A 262 1.95 5.79 -22.19
CA SER A 262 1.12 5.85 -21.00
C SER A 262 0.71 7.28 -20.64
N SER A 263 -0.53 7.62 -20.96
CA SER A 263 -1.22 8.71 -20.26
C SER A 263 -1.72 8.16 -18.92
N ARG A 264 -1.14 8.64 -17.82
CA ARG A 264 -1.50 8.22 -16.46
C ARG A 264 -2.79 8.92 -16.06
N CYS A 265 -3.89 8.17 -15.97
CA CYS A 265 -5.10 8.62 -15.29
C CYS A 265 -4.84 8.79 -13.80
N ARG A 266 -4.99 9.98 -13.26
CA ARG A 266 -5.04 10.23 -11.82
C ARG A 266 -6.45 10.61 -11.41
N PRO A 267 -7.04 9.93 -10.41
CA PRO A 267 -8.31 10.36 -9.86
C PRO A 267 -8.09 11.64 -9.04
N LEU A 268 -8.87 12.68 -9.33
CA LEU A 268 -9.11 13.75 -8.38
C LEU A 268 -9.83 13.12 -7.17
N ARG A 269 -9.10 12.85 -6.09
CA ARG A 269 -9.68 12.46 -4.81
C ARG A 269 -10.40 13.66 -4.22
N TRP A 270 -11.70 13.67 -4.37
CA TRP A 270 -12.54 14.53 -3.56
C TRP A 270 -12.93 13.77 -2.31
N SER A 271 -12.44 14.24 -1.15
CA SER A 271 -12.81 13.95 0.23
C SER A 271 -12.93 12.48 0.69
N PRO A 272 -12.39 12.14 1.88
CA PRO A 272 -12.46 10.81 2.50
C PRO A 272 -13.89 10.39 2.91
N TRP A 273 -14.90 11.21 2.72
CA TRP A 273 -16.25 11.01 3.27
C TRP A 273 -17.14 10.03 2.49
N HIS A 274 -16.74 9.52 1.35
CA HIS A 274 -17.57 8.61 0.55
C HIS A 274 -17.01 7.20 0.33
N ALA A 275 -15.93 6.82 1.00
CA ALA A 275 -15.34 5.48 0.85
C ALA A 275 -15.82 4.46 1.89
N SER A 276 -16.72 4.82 2.81
CA SER A 276 -17.25 3.90 3.81
C SER A 276 -18.76 4.03 3.98
N ALA A 277 -19.52 3.76 2.91
CA ALA A 277 -20.91 3.39 3.05
C ALA A 277 -21.02 1.86 2.90
N PRO A 278 -21.36 1.10 3.96
CA PRO A 278 -21.70 -0.29 3.80
C PRO A 278 -22.96 -0.36 2.97
N THR A 279 -22.95 -1.09 1.88
CA THR A 279 -24.13 -1.51 1.12
C THR A 279 -24.97 -2.43 2.02
N LYS A 280 -25.82 -1.85 2.86
CA LYS A 280 -26.98 -2.55 3.38
C LYS A 280 -27.99 -2.60 2.27
N ALA A 281 -28.18 -3.77 1.72
CA ALA A 281 -29.32 -4.11 0.90
C ALA A 281 -30.59 -3.87 1.73
N CYS A 282 -31.32 -2.80 1.44
CA CYS A 282 -32.71 -2.65 1.86
C CYS A 282 -33.56 -3.41 0.87
N ALA A 283 -34.14 -4.51 1.31
CA ALA A 283 -35.25 -5.13 0.65
C ALA A 283 -36.46 -4.17 0.64
N PRO A 284 -37.29 -4.14 -0.43
CA PRO A 284 -38.47 -3.29 -0.46
C PRO A 284 -39.52 -3.83 0.47
N SER A 285 -39.88 -3.11 1.51
CA SER A 285 -41.08 -3.36 2.30
C SER A 285 -42.30 -3.00 1.47
N SER A 286 -43.04 -4.03 1.07
CA SER A 286 -44.38 -3.93 0.53
C SER A 286 -45.34 -3.36 1.60
N TRP A 287 -45.97 -2.25 1.29
CA TRP A 287 -47.13 -1.76 2.00
C TRP A 287 -48.32 -2.64 1.68
N SER A 288 -48.86 -3.33 2.68
CA SER A 288 -50.19 -3.94 2.64
C SER A 288 -51.01 -3.42 3.80
N ARG A 289 -52.21 -2.98 3.48
CA ARG A 289 -53.27 -2.46 4.35
C ARG A 289 -53.80 -3.53 5.32
N PRO A 290 -54.44 -3.11 6.44
CA PRO A 290 -54.94 -4.00 7.48
C PRO A 290 -56.34 -4.54 7.16
N GLY A 291 -56.56 -5.80 7.50
CA GLY A 291 -57.92 -6.38 7.52
C GLY A 291 -57.93 -7.87 7.77
N SER A 292 -58.57 -8.24 8.87
CA SER A 292 -59.21 -9.51 9.25
C SER A 292 -58.35 -10.62 9.89
N ARG A 293 -58.57 -10.74 11.16
CA ARG A 293 -58.82 -11.84 12.11
C ARG A 293 -58.74 -13.29 11.63
N ARG A 294 -58.29 -14.10 12.62
CA ARG A 294 -58.34 -15.57 12.83
C ARG A 294 -57.17 -16.30 12.14
N SER A 295 -56.52 -17.21 12.79
CA SER A 295 -56.80 -18.16 13.87
C SER A 295 -55.52 -18.68 14.46
N GLU A 296 -55.57 -18.92 15.75
CA GLU A 296 -54.66 -19.74 16.57
C GLU A 296 -54.54 -21.15 16.01
N GLU A 297 -53.39 -21.78 16.11
CA GLU A 297 -53.19 -23.03 16.83
C GLU A 297 -51.84 -23.68 16.50
N LYS A 298 -51.19 -24.06 17.62
CA LYS A 298 -50.38 -25.24 17.84
C LYS A 298 -49.13 -25.52 16.96
N CYS A 299 -48.01 -25.47 17.58
CA CYS A 299 -47.36 -26.72 17.99
C CYS A 299 -46.26 -26.50 19.00
N ARG A 300 -46.46 -27.10 20.15
CA ARG A 300 -45.50 -27.34 21.23
C ARG A 300 -44.60 -28.53 20.89
N SER A 301 -43.44 -28.49 21.53
CA SER A 301 -42.72 -29.64 22.09
C SER A 301 -41.84 -30.50 21.19
N ALA A 302 -40.59 -30.52 21.56
CA ALA A 302 -39.77 -31.65 22.03
C ALA A 302 -38.31 -31.16 22.11
N SER A 303 -37.74 -30.82 23.24
CA SER A 303 -37.19 -31.56 24.38
C SER A 303 -36.28 -32.72 24.00
N ALA A 304 -35.01 -32.48 24.33
CA ALA A 304 -34.11 -33.29 25.15
C ALA A 304 -33.66 -34.67 24.65
N SER A 305 -32.38 -34.84 24.67
CA SER A 305 -31.56 -35.83 25.36
C SER A 305 -30.33 -36.15 24.54
N SER A 306 -29.20 -35.88 25.08
CA SER A 306 -28.38 -36.60 26.03
C SER A 306 -27.41 -37.59 25.37
N SER A 307 -26.16 -37.47 25.80
CA SER A 307 -25.22 -38.49 26.24
C SER A 307 -24.14 -38.99 25.29
N ARG A 308 -22.90 -38.55 25.63
CA ARG A 308 -21.76 -39.41 26.02
C ARG A 308 -21.40 -40.62 25.16
N CYS A 309 -20.13 -40.65 24.76
CA CYS A 309 -19.12 -41.67 24.94
C CYS A 309 -17.87 -41.20 24.22
N ALA A 310 -16.75 -40.89 24.88
CA ALA A 310 -15.80 -41.70 25.60
C ALA A 310 -14.93 -42.56 24.68
N ALA A 311 -13.65 -42.10 24.58
CA ALA A 311 -12.42 -42.83 24.68
C ALA A 311 -12.16 -44.09 23.81
N HIS A 312 -11.02 -44.08 23.10
CA HIS A 312 -9.89 -44.98 23.25
C HIS A 312 -8.85 -44.70 22.14
N ARG A 313 -7.60 -44.35 22.57
CA ARG A 313 -6.33 -45.12 22.40
C ARG A 313 -6.16 -45.73 21.00
N GLY A 314 -5.07 -45.57 20.31
CA GLY A 314 -3.67 -45.56 20.59
C GLY A 314 -2.92 -46.00 19.35
N CYS A 315 -1.65 -45.66 19.30
CA CYS A 315 -0.48 -46.28 18.68
C CYS A 315 -0.53 -46.74 17.21
N ALA A 316 0.23 -46.11 16.37
CA ALA A 316 1.56 -46.58 15.89
C ALA A 316 2.19 -45.41 15.13
#